data_67aa1a35d6755f14bb45acb781a03c1b
#
_entry.id   67aa1a35d6755f14bb45acb781a03c1b
#
_cell.length_a   1.000
_cell.length_b   1.000
_cell.length_c   1.000
_cell.angle_alpha   90.00
_cell.angle_beta   90.00
_cell.angle_gamma   90.00
#
_symmetry.space_group_name_H-M   'P 1'
#
loop_
_entity.id
_entity.type
_entity.pdbx_description
1 polymer ?
#
loop_
_entity_poly.entity_id
_entity_poly.type
_entity_poly.pdbx_seq_one_letter_code
_entity_poly.pdbx_strand_id
1 'polypeptide(L)'
;MNVKQLKEHVIYDNTLFTGDIPQYVIWVKKQRKEYVLYFYNESDEEYSDRFLTDTEALCCYYLMHHHNLLKELMTKRKVYSYIRQRARYIDSLIEKQTNKWIENDSDIHLAEMNGEVEEKEKLINNLHCRAEELIYKDMIYRN
;
A
#
# COMPACT_ATOMS: atom_id res chain seq x y z
N MET A 1 9.23 20.52 -1.81
CA MET A 1 9.87 20.37 -0.48
C MET A 1 11.35 20.11 -0.64
N ASN A 2 12.19 20.84 0.07
CA ASN A 2 13.63 20.65 0.01
C ASN A 2 14.09 19.53 0.95
N VAL A 3 15.36 19.10 0.82
CA VAL A 3 15.93 18.00 1.59
C VAL A 3 15.87 18.25 3.10
N LYS A 4 16.14 19.47 3.53
CA LYS A 4 16.15 19.84 4.95
C LYS A 4 14.76 19.73 5.58
N GLN A 5 13.74 20.26 4.88
CA GLN A 5 12.35 20.17 5.34
C GLN A 5 11.88 18.73 5.41
N LEU A 6 12.26 17.92 4.43
CA LEU A 6 11.87 16.51 4.40
C LEU A 6 12.47 15.72 5.56
N LYS A 7 13.76 15.95 5.89
CA LYS A 7 14.44 15.24 6.97
C LYS A 7 13.79 15.42 8.34
N GLU A 8 13.10 16.51 8.57
CA GLU A 8 12.40 16.77 9.84
C GLU A 8 11.14 15.91 10.01
N HIS A 9 10.63 15.36 8.92
CA HIS A 9 9.35 14.64 8.91
C HIS A 9 9.47 13.18 8.45
N VAL A 10 10.67 12.74 8.10
CA VAL A 10 10.92 11.39 7.58
C VAL A 10 10.72 10.34 8.65
N ILE A 11 9.94 9.32 8.35
CA ILE A 11 9.80 8.16 9.21
C ILE A 11 10.96 7.19 8.97
N TYR A 12 11.30 6.99 7.72
CA TYR A 12 12.48 6.26 7.29
C TYR A 12 12.81 6.59 5.83
N ASP A 13 14.05 6.43 5.47
CA ASP A 13 14.50 6.56 4.10
C ASP A 13 15.35 5.36 3.69
N ASN A 14 15.50 5.19 2.40
CA ASN A 14 16.18 4.02 1.82
C ASN A 14 17.71 4.14 1.81
N THR A 15 18.26 5.32 2.11
CA THR A 15 19.71 5.61 2.01
C THR A 15 20.31 6.15 3.30
N LEU A 16 19.67 5.91 4.42
CA LEU A 16 19.98 6.50 5.73
C LEU A 16 21.43 6.28 6.17
N PHE A 17 22.08 5.25 5.69
CA PHE A 17 23.41 4.83 6.13
C PHE A 17 24.56 5.31 5.25
N THR A 18 24.28 6.00 4.13
CA THR A 18 25.32 6.38 3.17
C THR A 18 25.71 7.85 3.20
N GLY A 19 24.93 8.68 3.88
CA GLY A 19 25.12 10.13 3.84
C GLY A 19 24.68 10.77 2.53
N ASP A 20 24.26 9.97 1.56
CA ASP A 20 23.75 10.46 0.28
C ASP A 20 22.35 11.03 0.41
N ILE A 21 21.93 11.77 -0.60
CA ILE A 21 20.55 12.27 -0.70
C ILE A 21 19.62 11.08 -0.95
N PRO A 22 18.63 10.83 -0.08
CA PRO A 22 17.69 9.75 -0.30
C PRO A 22 16.93 9.92 -1.62
N GLN A 23 16.88 8.87 -2.43
CA GLN A 23 16.15 8.91 -3.70
C GLN A 23 14.65 8.85 -3.52
N TYR A 24 14.19 8.14 -2.51
CA TYR A 24 12.78 8.16 -2.12
C TYR A 24 12.67 8.04 -0.61
N VAL A 25 11.66 8.72 -0.12
CA VAL A 25 11.37 8.85 1.30
C VAL A 25 9.88 8.66 1.51
N ILE A 26 9.52 7.93 2.55
CA ILE A 26 8.13 7.76 2.94
C ILE A 26 7.85 8.62 4.16
N TRP A 27 6.88 9.47 4.04
CA TRP A 27 6.49 10.42 5.07
C TRP A 27 5.03 10.22 5.47
N VAL A 28 4.75 10.27 6.77
CA VAL A 28 3.38 10.25 7.30
C VAL A 28 2.95 11.68 7.58
N LYS A 29 1.86 12.10 6.96
CA LYS A 29 1.17 13.33 7.34
C LYS A 29 0.36 13.04 8.59
N LYS A 30 0.88 13.43 9.76
CA LYS A 30 0.31 13.10 11.07
C LYS A 30 -1.16 13.48 11.24
N GLN A 31 -1.58 14.61 10.66
CA GLN A 31 -2.95 15.11 10.79
C GLN A 31 -3.98 14.26 10.07
N ARG A 32 -3.58 13.62 8.95
CA ARG A 32 -4.49 12.83 8.09
C ARG A 32 -4.20 11.35 8.12
N LYS A 33 -3.15 10.90 8.81
CA LYS A 33 -2.66 9.53 8.80
C LYS A 33 -2.39 9.00 7.38
N GLU A 34 -1.99 9.88 6.48
CA GLU A 34 -1.67 9.54 5.10
C GLU A 34 -0.17 9.29 4.93
N TYR A 35 0.16 8.26 4.17
CA TYR A 35 1.52 7.96 3.77
C TYR A 35 1.77 8.55 2.40
N VAL A 36 2.85 9.32 2.25
CA VAL A 36 3.23 9.94 0.99
C VAL A 36 4.63 9.50 0.64
N LEU A 37 4.82 9.11 -0.61
CA LEU A 37 6.12 8.77 -1.15
C LEU A 37 6.69 9.98 -1.88
N TYR A 38 7.92 10.34 -1.53
CA TYR A 38 8.65 11.42 -2.18
C TYR A 38 9.79 10.85 -2.99
N PHE A 39 9.92 11.29 -4.25
CA PHE A 39 11.03 10.99 -5.13
C PHE A 39 11.92 12.23 -5.29
N TYR A 40 13.22 12.04 -5.23
CA TYR A 40 14.17 13.12 -5.47
C TYR A 40 14.36 13.36 -6.97
N ASN A 41 14.18 14.60 -7.39
CA ASN A 41 14.46 15.05 -8.76
C ASN A 41 15.82 15.73 -8.78
N GLU A 42 16.82 15.12 -9.42
CA GLU A 42 18.18 15.65 -9.50
C GLU A 42 18.23 17.00 -10.21
N SER A 43 17.38 17.19 -11.25
CA SER A 43 17.37 18.43 -12.05
C SER A 43 16.89 19.65 -11.25
N ASP A 44 15.95 19.46 -10.33
CA ASP A 44 15.34 20.55 -9.56
C ASP A 44 15.86 20.63 -8.12
N GLU A 45 16.65 19.66 -7.70
CA GLU A 45 17.12 19.49 -6.31
C GLU A 45 15.99 19.47 -5.28
N GLU A 46 14.82 18.96 -5.69
CA GLU A 46 13.62 18.89 -4.86
C GLU A 46 12.97 17.51 -4.90
N TYR A 47 12.09 17.26 -3.93
CA TYR A 47 11.29 16.05 -3.88
C TYR A 47 9.90 16.30 -4.44
N SER A 48 9.46 15.41 -5.34
CA SER A 48 8.09 15.34 -5.83
C SER A 48 7.32 14.29 -5.05
N ASP A 49 6.07 14.58 -4.70
CA ASP A 49 5.22 13.66 -3.96
C ASP A 49 4.44 12.72 -4.88
N ARG A 50 4.18 11.53 -4.37
CA ARG A 50 3.29 10.56 -4.99
C ARG A 50 2.52 9.85 -3.88
N PHE A 51 1.20 9.78 -4.04
CA PHE A 51 0.37 9.06 -3.10
C PHE A 51 0.60 7.55 -3.23
N LEU A 52 0.66 6.88 -2.09
CA LEU A 52 0.67 5.43 -2.04
C LEU A 52 -0.75 4.90 -2.22
N THR A 53 -0.87 3.70 -2.78
CA THR A 53 -2.15 2.99 -2.79
C THR A 53 -2.53 2.61 -1.35
N ASP A 54 -3.80 2.28 -1.13
CA ASP A 54 -4.26 1.87 0.19
C ASP A 54 -3.48 0.67 0.73
N THR A 55 -3.22 -0.32 -0.12
CA THR A 55 -2.45 -1.50 0.27
C THR A 55 -1.00 -1.15 0.57
N GLU A 56 -0.37 -0.29 -0.22
CA GLU A 56 0.99 0.18 0.05
C GLU A 56 1.06 0.94 1.39
N ALA A 57 0.08 1.78 1.68
CA ALA A 57 -0.01 2.50 2.96
C ALA A 57 -0.13 1.52 4.14
N LEU A 58 -0.91 0.46 4.00
CA LEU A 58 -1.04 -0.57 5.02
C LEU A 58 0.26 -1.36 5.21
N CYS A 59 1.03 -1.58 4.15
CA CYS A 59 2.36 -2.18 4.26
C CYS A 59 3.32 -1.28 5.03
N CYS A 60 3.24 0.03 4.87
CA CYS A 60 4.00 0.99 5.68
C CYS A 60 3.61 0.88 7.16
N TYR A 61 2.31 0.82 7.44
CA TYR A 61 1.80 0.61 8.80
C TYR A 61 2.34 -0.68 9.40
N TYR A 62 2.31 -1.76 8.65
CA TYR A 62 2.86 -3.05 9.08
C TYR A 62 4.33 -2.94 9.49
N LEU A 63 5.16 -2.30 8.65
CA LEU A 63 6.58 -2.11 8.94
C LEU A 63 6.82 -1.27 10.18
N MET A 64 6.00 -0.26 10.43
CA MET A 64 6.13 0.57 11.63
C MET A 64 5.86 -0.20 12.93
N HIS A 65 5.11 -1.29 12.85
CA HIS A 65 4.83 -2.17 13.98
C HIS A 65 5.74 -3.41 14.03
N HIS A 66 6.66 -3.53 13.08
CA HIS A 66 7.62 -4.63 12.98
C HIS A 66 9.04 -4.07 12.82
N HIS A 67 9.54 -3.45 13.90
CA HIS A 67 10.80 -2.71 13.88
C HIS A 67 12.01 -3.52 13.45
N ASN A 68 12.08 -4.80 13.80
CA ASN A 68 13.21 -5.64 13.42
C ASN A 68 13.24 -5.86 11.90
N LEU A 69 12.09 -6.10 11.30
CA LEU A 69 11.98 -6.23 9.85
C LEU A 69 12.31 -4.91 9.16
N LEU A 70 11.79 -3.79 9.68
CA LEU A 70 12.08 -2.46 9.13
C LEU A 70 13.58 -2.17 9.16
N LYS A 71 14.26 -2.43 10.27
CA LYS A 71 15.72 -2.26 10.39
C LYS A 71 16.48 -3.10 9.37
N GLU A 72 16.10 -4.35 9.21
CA GLU A 72 16.71 -5.24 8.22
C GLU A 72 16.57 -4.69 6.81
N LEU A 73 15.35 -4.27 6.44
CA LEU A 73 15.08 -3.70 5.13
C LEU A 73 15.81 -2.38 4.90
N MET A 74 15.91 -1.53 5.92
CA MET A 74 16.68 -0.29 5.86
C MET A 74 18.16 -0.58 5.60
N THR A 75 18.72 -1.54 6.33
CA THR A 75 20.12 -1.96 6.15
C THR A 75 20.40 -2.45 4.74
N LYS A 76 19.45 -3.19 4.16
CA LYS A 76 19.55 -3.71 2.80
C LYS A 76 19.08 -2.72 1.72
N ARG A 77 18.59 -1.55 2.12
CA ARG A 77 18.02 -0.53 1.22
C ARG A 77 16.87 -1.07 0.37
N LYS A 78 16.01 -1.91 0.96
CA LYS A 78 14.91 -2.60 0.25
C LYS A 78 13.52 -2.23 0.78
N VAL A 79 13.38 -1.15 1.53
CA VAL A 79 12.09 -0.75 2.11
C VAL A 79 11.04 -0.51 1.02
N TYR A 80 11.36 0.33 0.05
CA TYR A 80 10.44 0.64 -1.03
C TYR A 80 10.09 -0.57 -1.88
N SER A 81 11.10 -1.36 -2.24
CA SER A 81 10.92 -2.59 -3.00
C SER A 81 10.02 -3.58 -2.26
N TYR A 82 10.21 -3.74 -0.96
CA TYR A 82 9.37 -4.58 -0.11
C TYR A 82 7.91 -4.12 -0.12
N ILE A 83 7.68 -2.82 0.09
CA ILE A 83 6.32 -2.25 0.12
C ILE A 83 5.59 -2.53 -1.19
N ARG A 84 6.23 -2.29 -2.32
CA ARG A 84 5.63 -2.53 -3.64
C ARG A 84 5.33 -4.01 -3.90
N GLN A 85 6.29 -4.87 -3.62
CA GLN A 85 6.12 -6.31 -3.84
C GLN A 85 5.06 -6.89 -2.91
N ARG A 86 5.09 -6.49 -1.65
CA ARG A 86 4.11 -6.94 -0.66
C ARG A 86 2.69 -6.47 -1.03
N ALA A 87 2.55 -5.23 -1.42
CA ALA A 87 1.26 -4.67 -1.82
C ALA A 87 0.70 -5.41 -3.05
N ARG A 88 1.52 -5.68 -4.05
CA ARG A 88 1.10 -6.46 -5.23
C ARG A 88 0.64 -7.86 -4.86
N TYR A 89 1.37 -8.51 -3.97
CA TYR A 89 1.01 -9.84 -3.49
C TYR A 89 -0.34 -9.83 -2.76
N ILE A 90 -0.53 -8.89 -1.85
CA ILE A 90 -1.78 -8.73 -1.10
C ILE A 90 -2.94 -8.44 -2.06
N ASP A 91 -2.76 -7.51 -2.99
CA ASP A 91 -3.79 -7.16 -3.98
C ASP A 91 -4.16 -8.38 -4.86
N SER A 92 -3.18 -9.21 -5.21
CA SER A 92 -3.44 -10.43 -5.95
C SER A 92 -4.26 -11.45 -5.16
N LEU A 93 -4.03 -11.55 -3.85
CA LEU A 93 -4.82 -12.40 -2.97
C LEU A 93 -6.27 -11.92 -2.87
N ILE A 94 -6.46 -10.60 -2.77
CA ILE A 94 -7.79 -9.98 -2.73
C ILE A 94 -8.54 -10.28 -4.02
N GLU A 95 -7.89 -10.11 -5.16
CA GLU A 95 -8.49 -10.38 -6.47
C GLU A 95 -8.89 -11.84 -6.63
N LYS A 96 -8.00 -12.77 -6.27
CA LYS A 96 -8.28 -14.21 -6.32
C LYS A 96 -9.45 -14.59 -5.42
N GLN A 97 -9.50 -14.07 -4.22
CA GLN A 97 -10.60 -14.36 -3.28
C GLN A 97 -11.92 -13.79 -3.78
N THR A 98 -11.91 -12.57 -4.32
CA THR A 98 -13.08 -11.93 -4.89
C THR A 98 -13.61 -12.75 -6.07
N ASN A 99 -12.75 -13.14 -6.99
CA ASN A 99 -13.13 -13.92 -8.16
C ASN A 99 -13.70 -15.28 -7.79
N LYS A 100 -13.12 -15.95 -6.80
CA LYS A 100 -13.62 -17.22 -6.29
C LYS A 100 -15.05 -17.10 -5.76
N TRP A 101 -15.31 -16.04 -4.99
CA TRP A 101 -16.66 -15.80 -4.47
C TRP A 101 -17.65 -15.41 -5.56
N ILE A 102 -17.22 -14.64 -6.56
CA ILE A 102 -18.06 -14.27 -7.71
C ILE A 102 -18.52 -15.51 -8.48
N GLU A 103 -17.60 -16.44 -8.73
CA GLU A 103 -17.93 -17.70 -9.44
C GLU A 103 -19.00 -18.53 -8.74
N ASN A 104 -19.06 -18.46 -7.42
CA ASN A 104 -19.96 -19.26 -6.61
C ASN A 104 -21.19 -18.48 -6.11
N ASP A 105 -21.36 -17.21 -6.52
CA ASP A 105 -22.45 -16.37 -6.05
C ASP A 105 -23.65 -16.45 -6.99
N SER A 106 -24.76 -17.03 -6.51
CA SER A 106 -25.97 -17.20 -7.29
C SER A 106 -26.69 -15.87 -7.60
N ASP A 107 -26.60 -14.90 -6.68
CA ASP A 107 -27.24 -13.59 -6.88
C ASP A 107 -26.55 -12.80 -7.99
N ILE A 108 -25.24 -12.89 -8.10
CA ILE A 108 -24.47 -12.26 -9.18
C ILE A 108 -24.84 -12.90 -10.53
N HIS A 109 -24.90 -14.23 -10.58
CA HIS A 109 -25.29 -14.95 -11.80
C HIS A 109 -26.70 -14.60 -12.23
N LEU A 110 -27.62 -14.48 -11.28
CA LEU A 110 -29.02 -14.09 -11.57
C LEU A 110 -29.08 -12.66 -12.10
N ALA A 111 -28.38 -11.72 -11.49
CA ALA A 111 -28.31 -10.33 -11.94
C ALA A 111 -27.72 -10.23 -13.36
N GLU A 112 -26.71 -11.02 -13.68
CA GLU A 112 -26.13 -11.10 -15.01
C GLU A 112 -27.13 -11.62 -16.04
N MET A 113 -27.85 -12.70 -15.74
CA MET A 113 -28.87 -13.27 -16.60
C MET A 113 -30.02 -12.29 -16.88
N ASN A 114 -30.38 -11.48 -15.91
CA ASN A 114 -31.45 -10.50 -16.00
C ASN A 114 -31.00 -9.15 -16.59
N GLY A 115 -29.73 -8.99 -16.93
CA GLY A 115 -29.17 -7.74 -17.44
C GLY A 115 -29.13 -6.60 -16.43
N GLU A 116 -29.15 -6.89 -15.14
CA GLU A 116 -29.13 -5.92 -14.05
C GLU A 116 -27.69 -5.49 -13.74
N VAL A 117 -27.13 -4.63 -14.57
CA VAL A 117 -25.71 -4.23 -14.50
C VAL A 117 -25.36 -3.54 -13.18
N GLU A 118 -26.18 -2.61 -12.72
CA GLU A 118 -25.94 -1.87 -11.47
C GLU A 118 -25.97 -2.79 -10.25
N GLU A 119 -26.93 -3.70 -10.19
CA GLU A 119 -27.04 -4.68 -9.12
C GLU A 119 -25.84 -5.63 -9.10
N LYS A 120 -25.42 -6.09 -10.27
CA LYS A 120 -24.23 -6.94 -10.42
C LYS A 120 -22.98 -6.24 -9.90
N GLU A 121 -22.74 -4.99 -10.30
CA GLU A 121 -21.59 -4.20 -9.85
C GLU A 121 -21.60 -3.99 -8.33
N LYS A 122 -22.76 -3.71 -7.75
CA LYS A 122 -22.92 -3.55 -6.31
C LYS A 122 -22.57 -4.82 -5.55
N LEU A 123 -23.04 -5.97 -6.02
CA LEU A 123 -22.73 -7.26 -5.40
C LEU A 123 -21.25 -7.61 -5.50
N ILE A 124 -20.62 -7.35 -6.65
CA ILE A 124 -19.18 -7.55 -6.84
C ILE A 124 -18.39 -6.65 -5.91
N ASN A 125 -18.75 -5.37 -5.80
CA ASN A 125 -18.08 -4.43 -4.91
C ASN A 125 -18.19 -4.86 -3.44
N ASN A 126 -19.33 -5.38 -3.02
CA ASN A 126 -19.53 -5.90 -1.67
C ASN A 126 -18.60 -7.08 -1.38
N LEU A 127 -18.45 -7.99 -2.33
CA LEU A 127 -17.53 -9.13 -2.20
C LEU A 127 -16.08 -8.68 -2.18
N HIS A 128 -15.73 -7.70 -3.00
CA HIS A 128 -14.38 -7.13 -3.02
C HIS A 128 -14.03 -6.50 -1.66
N CYS A 129 -14.94 -5.73 -1.06
CA CYS A 129 -14.74 -5.14 0.26
C CYS A 129 -14.57 -6.21 1.35
N ARG A 130 -15.34 -7.29 1.29
CA ARG A 130 -15.18 -8.41 2.23
C ARG A 130 -13.83 -9.10 2.06
N ALA A 131 -13.38 -9.29 0.82
CA ALA A 131 -12.08 -9.87 0.54
C ALA A 131 -10.96 -8.99 1.08
N GLU A 132 -11.05 -7.67 0.88
CA GLU A 132 -10.10 -6.72 1.46
C GLU A 132 -10.02 -6.85 2.98
N GLU A 133 -11.14 -6.82 3.68
CA GLU A 133 -11.19 -6.96 5.13
C GLU A 133 -10.53 -8.26 5.60
N LEU A 134 -10.86 -9.37 4.95
CA LEU A 134 -10.33 -10.68 5.30
C LEU A 134 -8.81 -10.75 5.10
N ILE A 135 -8.33 -10.35 3.92
CA ILE A 135 -6.92 -10.43 3.56
C ILE A 135 -6.10 -9.42 4.37
N TYR A 136 -6.58 -8.19 4.56
CA TYR A 136 -5.87 -7.20 5.39
C TYR A 136 -5.76 -7.67 6.83
N LYS A 137 -6.80 -8.28 7.39
CA LYS A 137 -6.76 -8.83 8.74
C LYS A 137 -5.66 -9.89 8.86
N ASP A 138 -5.56 -10.80 7.90
CA ASP A 138 -4.57 -11.87 7.93
C ASP A 138 -3.15 -11.40 7.63
N MET A 139 -2.98 -10.44 6.71
CA MET A 139 -1.67 -10.06 6.17
C MET A 139 -1.06 -8.81 6.83
N ILE A 140 -1.89 -7.95 7.40
CA ILE A 140 -1.45 -6.67 7.98
C ILE A 140 -1.63 -6.63 9.50
N TYR A 141 -2.82 -6.98 9.99
CA TYR A 141 -3.20 -6.80 11.39
C TYR A 141 -2.97 -8.01 12.29
N ARG A 142 -2.65 -9.14 11.71
CA ARG A 142 -2.35 -10.35 12.47
C ARG A 142 -0.91 -10.31 12.99
N ASN A 143 -0.76 -10.49 14.27
CA ASN A 143 0.56 -10.58 14.91
C ASN A 143 1.19 -11.96 14.71
#